data_4b8f6763edb345dcffd3436b321ba336
#
_entry.id   4b8f6763edb345dcffd3436b321ba336
#
_cell.length_a   1.000
_cell.length_b   1.000
_cell.length_c   1.000
_cell.angle_alpha   90.00
_cell.angle_beta   90.00
_cell.angle_gamma   90.00
#
_symmetry.space_group_name_H-M   'P 1'
#
loop_
_entity.id
_entity.type
_entity.pdbx_description
1 polymer ?
#
loop_
_entity_poly.entity_id
_entity_poly.type
_entity_poly.pdbx_seq_one_letter_code
_entity_poly.pdbx_strand_id
1 'polypeptide(L)'
;MIELHSSWQFRNWEIVNEVFSSEQPRESESLRRDSVVVCGISRLRSQVDERGMFLLRLILLAVTARVAGVERIMVASPKPTPVTLAAAGIAGADSLIAVGGAQIIGALAFGVEGVPACDVIVGPGNRWVTAAKRYVCGFVGIDMLAGPSELVVWGDNSADSQVIAADLIAQAEHDSDALPILVTTSKDLVDQVNTALSSQLSSLANGAAAEDAMDNGFAVLVDSVEQAAEACNRLAPEHLEVHVEDLEDATSRLKHYGALFLGRGAAEVFGDYGIGPNHVLPTGGSARFSAGLSILTFLRMSTWMSSPNQVDDAAIRDTAALARLEGLEGHARAAEIRLGKR
;
A
#
# COMPACT_ATOMS: atom_id res chain seq x y z
N MET A 1 3.30 -1.25 30.00
CA MET A 1 4.52 -0.42 30.13
C MET A 1 5.63 -1.25 29.49
N ILE A 2 6.09 -0.90 28.29
CA ILE A 2 7.19 -1.61 27.62
C ILE A 2 8.44 -0.83 27.98
N GLU A 3 9.28 -1.43 28.84
CA GLU A 3 10.60 -0.88 29.13
C GLU A 3 11.47 -0.99 27.87
N LEU A 4 11.75 0.13 27.28
CA LEU A 4 12.74 0.24 26.21
C LEU A 4 14.12 0.14 26.84
N HIS A 5 14.85 -0.95 26.59
CA HIS A 5 16.21 -1.14 27.06
C HIS A 5 17.10 0.04 26.65
N SER A 6 17.74 0.67 27.60
CA SER A 6 18.60 1.85 27.51
C SER A 6 19.90 1.69 26.68
N SER A 7 20.10 0.53 26.03
CA SER A 7 21.27 0.28 25.17
C SER A 7 21.12 0.77 23.73
N TRP A 8 19.94 1.24 23.33
CA TRP A 8 19.71 1.84 22.02
C TRP A 8 19.82 3.36 22.12
N GLN A 9 21.05 3.85 22.25
CA GLN A 9 21.31 5.28 22.32
C GLN A 9 20.97 5.94 20.99
N PHE A 10 20.10 6.93 21.05
CA PHE A 10 19.72 7.88 20.00
C PHE A 10 20.88 8.81 19.53
N ARG A 11 22.10 8.32 19.49
CA ARG A 11 23.28 9.14 19.14
C ARG A 11 23.25 9.73 17.72
N ASN A 12 22.38 9.24 16.86
CA ASN A 12 22.24 9.75 15.50
C ASN A 12 21.08 10.74 15.32
N TRP A 13 20.29 10.99 16.38
CA TRP A 13 19.16 11.92 16.33
C TRP A 13 19.61 13.37 16.10
N GLU A 14 20.66 13.80 16.75
CA GLU A 14 21.20 15.15 16.62
C GLU A 14 21.69 15.44 15.19
N ILE A 15 22.35 14.47 14.57
CA ILE A 15 22.86 14.62 13.19
C ILE A 15 21.69 14.69 12.18
N VAL A 16 20.61 13.96 12.42
CA VAL A 16 19.43 13.96 11.53
C VAL A 16 18.64 15.27 11.66
N ASN A 17 18.49 15.80 12.86
CA ASN A 17 17.81 17.08 13.07
C ASN A 17 18.59 18.28 12.49
N GLU A 18 19.92 18.29 12.51
CA GLU A 18 20.72 19.34 11.87
C GLU A 18 20.58 19.37 10.35
N VAL A 19 20.33 18.22 9.72
CA VAL A 19 20.16 18.11 8.25
C VAL A 19 18.77 18.57 7.79
N PHE A 20 17.74 18.45 8.64
CA PHE A 20 16.33 18.65 8.25
C PHE A 20 15.61 19.81 8.97
N SER A 21 16.29 20.59 9.80
CA SER A 21 15.67 21.73 10.48
C SER A 21 15.61 22.95 9.58
N SER A 22 14.54 23.14 8.84
CA SER A 22 14.18 24.43 8.26
C SER A 22 12.67 24.64 8.22
N GLU A 23 12.26 25.63 9.01
CA GLU A 23 11.14 26.56 8.85
C GLU A 23 9.70 26.20 9.29
N GLN A 24 9.10 27.22 9.81
CA GLN A 24 7.91 27.50 10.59
C GLN A 24 6.56 26.97 10.08
N PRO A 25 5.57 26.78 10.98
CA PRO A 25 4.25 26.29 10.64
C PRO A 25 3.39 27.35 9.94
N ARG A 26 2.71 26.98 8.87
CA ARG A 26 1.64 27.75 8.25
C ARG A 26 0.30 27.29 8.78
N GLU A 27 -0.45 28.20 9.41
CA GLU A 27 -1.86 28.01 9.71
C GLU A 27 -2.67 27.81 8.43
N SER A 28 -3.22 26.61 8.26
CA SER A 28 -4.38 26.40 7.39
C SER A 28 -5.23 25.27 7.98
N GLU A 29 -6.51 25.55 8.22
CA GLU A 29 -7.53 24.53 8.53
C GLU A 29 -7.58 23.52 7.38
N SER A 30 -6.85 22.43 7.49
CA SER A 30 -6.79 21.44 6.43
C SER A 30 -7.50 20.16 6.86
N LEU A 31 -8.33 19.63 5.96
CA LEU A 31 -8.90 18.28 6.01
C LEU A 31 -7.82 17.19 5.90
N ARG A 32 -6.58 17.51 6.16
CA ARG A 32 -5.38 16.71 5.97
C ARG A 32 -4.98 16.07 7.28
N ARG A 33 -4.21 15.02 7.21
CA ARG A 33 -3.58 14.41 8.37
C ARG A 33 -2.31 15.15 8.69
N ASP A 34 -2.11 15.53 9.95
CA ASP A 34 -1.02 16.43 10.35
C ASP A 34 0.32 15.70 10.36
N SER A 35 0.32 14.38 10.63
CA SER A 35 1.55 13.60 10.68
C SER A 35 1.39 12.22 10.06
N VAL A 36 2.34 11.85 9.21
CA VAL A 36 2.43 10.54 8.56
C VAL A 36 3.81 9.97 8.74
N VAL A 37 3.88 8.68 8.99
CA VAL A 37 5.14 7.95 9.04
C VAL A 37 5.23 6.97 7.90
N VAL A 38 6.32 7.09 7.16
CA VAL A 38 6.74 6.14 6.15
C VAL A 38 7.63 5.09 6.81
N CYS A 39 7.14 3.86 6.98
CA CYS A 39 7.94 2.78 7.52
C CYS A 39 8.83 2.15 6.46
N GLY A 40 10.13 2.18 6.69
CA GLY A 40 11.10 1.43 5.90
C GLY A 40 11.17 -0.04 6.33
N ILE A 41 11.40 -0.91 5.37
CA ILE A 41 11.40 -2.37 5.53
C ILE A 41 12.64 -2.83 6.31
N SER A 42 12.46 -3.81 7.18
CA SER A 42 13.54 -4.58 7.79
C SER A 42 14.01 -5.68 6.83
N ARG A 43 15.32 -5.94 6.84
CA ARG A 43 16.05 -6.97 6.09
C ARG A 43 15.25 -8.19 5.65
N LEU A 44 15.16 -8.41 4.35
CA LEU A 44 15.05 -9.74 3.78
C LEU A 44 16.45 -10.39 3.71
N ARG A 45 16.53 -11.70 3.84
CA ARG A 45 17.77 -12.48 3.98
C ARG A 45 18.52 -12.74 2.67
N SER A 46 18.16 -12.11 1.55
CA SER A 46 18.85 -12.34 0.29
C SER A 46 20.08 -11.45 0.13
N GLN A 47 21.15 -12.02 -0.41
CA GLN A 47 22.41 -11.32 -0.71
C GLN A 47 22.31 -10.37 -1.92
N VAL A 48 21.16 -10.26 -2.55
CA VAL A 48 20.90 -9.37 -3.67
C VAL A 48 20.60 -7.97 -3.15
N ASP A 49 21.10 -6.98 -3.79
CA ASP A 49 21.19 -5.58 -3.34
C ASP A 49 19.80 -4.95 -3.02
N GLU A 50 19.32 -5.16 -1.80
CA GLU A 50 18.06 -4.64 -1.22
C GLU A 50 17.92 -3.11 -1.31
N ARG A 51 18.91 -2.40 -1.86
CA ARG A 51 19.04 -0.94 -1.78
C ARG A 51 18.14 -0.21 -2.75
N GLY A 52 17.91 -0.76 -3.94
CA GLY A 52 17.17 -0.06 -5.00
C GLY A 52 15.67 0.01 -4.74
N MET A 53 15.03 -1.11 -4.47
CA MET A 53 13.57 -1.20 -4.32
C MET A 53 13.06 -0.48 -3.05
N PHE A 54 13.85 -0.51 -1.97
CA PHE A 54 13.57 0.25 -0.75
C PHE A 54 13.56 1.76 -0.98
N LEU A 55 14.51 2.25 -1.76
CA LEU A 55 14.64 3.69 -2.03
C LEU A 55 13.45 4.24 -2.80
N LEU A 56 13.01 3.51 -3.82
CA LEU A 56 11.88 3.94 -4.64
C LEU A 56 10.57 3.92 -3.82
N ARG A 57 10.33 2.87 -3.03
CA ARG A 57 9.19 2.81 -2.12
C ARG A 57 9.16 3.98 -1.14
N LEU A 58 10.29 4.32 -0.54
CA LEU A 58 10.42 5.48 0.35
C LEU A 58 10.04 6.78 -0.37
N ILE A 59 10.57 6.98 -1.57
CA ILE A 59 10.29 8.18 -2.37
C ILE A 59 8.79 8.24 -2.71
N LEU A 60 8.21 7.16 -3.21
CA LEU A 60 6.79 7.12 -3.60
C LEU A 60 5.86 7.39 -2.40
N LEU A 61 6.15 6.80 -1.24
CA LEU A 61 5.37 7.03 -0.03
C LEU A 61 5.46 8.49 0.44
N ALA A 62 6.68 9.02 0.56
CA ALA A 62 6.89 10.36 1.08
C ALA A 62 6.41 11.46 0.11
N VAL A 63 6.67 11.31 -1.20
CA VAL A 63 6.20 12.26 -2.22
C VAL A 63 4.67 12.26 -2.29
N THR A 64 4.02 11.11 -2.26
CA THR A 64 2.55 11.02 -2.27
C THR A 64 1.95 11.70 -1.04
N ALA A 65 2.54 11.49 0.15
CA ALA A 65 2.13 12.17 1.38
C ALA A 65 2.30 13.70 1.25
N ARG A 66 3.44 14.14 0.73
CA ARG A 66 3.72 15.59 0.55
C ARG A 66 2.75 16.23 -0.46
N VAL A 67 2.47 15.56 -1.58
CA VAL A 67 1.49 16.02 -2.59
C VAL A 67 0.07 16.07 -1.98
N ALA A 68 -0.29 15.13 -1.12
CA ALA A 68 -1.54 15.17 -0.36
C ALA A 68 -1.59 16.32 0.66
N GLY A 69 -0.45 17.00 0.89
CA GLY A 69 -0.31 18.14 1.79
C GLY A 69 -0.15 17.76 3.25
N VAL A 70 0.40 16.58 3.53
CA VAL A 70 0.80 16.20 4.89
C VAL A 70 1.90 17.14 5.37
N GLU A 71 1.73 17.69 6.57
CA GLU A 71 2.65 18.70 7.11
C GLU A 71 3.94 18.07 7.62
N ARG A 72 3.84 16.95 8.32
CA ARG A 72 5.00 16.27 8.91
C ARG A 72 5.15 14.85 8.39
N ILE A 73 6.25 14.57 7.72
CA ILE A 73 6.59 13.26 7.17
C ILE A 73 7.82 12.73 7.89
N MET A 74 7.64 11.66 8.63
CA MET A 74 8.72 10.94 9.32
C MET A 74 9.02 9.64 8.57
N VAL A 75 10.29 9.33 8.40
CA VAL A 75 10.75 8.06 7.82
C VAL A 75 11.32 7.20 8.93
N ALA A 76 10.93 5.94 8.99
CA ALA A 76 11.50 4.96 9.91
C ALA A 76 12.26 3.88 9.12
N SER A 77 13.56 3.76 9.34
CA SER A 77 14.40 2.78 8.64
C SER A 77 15.50 2.24 9.58
N PRO A 78 15.61 0.93 9.78
CA PRO A 78 16.69 0.37 10.57
C PRO A 78 18.03 0.52 9.82
N LYS A 79 19.06 1.04 10.49
CA LYS A 79 20.42 1.21 9.93
C LYS A 79 20.43 1.88 8.54
N PRO A 80 19.88 3.11 8.41
CA PRO A 80 19.81 3.79 7.12
C PRO A 80 21.21 3.99 6.53
N THR A 81 21.31 3.75 5.22
CA THR A 81 22.52 4.02 4.45
C THR A 81 22.55 5.49 4.02
N PRO A 82 23.71 6.03 3.58
CA PRO A 82 23.77 7.38 3.02
C PRO A 82 22.78 7.61 1.86
N VAL A 83 22.55 6.58 1.05
CA VAL A 83 21.56 6.63 -0.06
C VAL A 83 20.13 6.69 0.47
N THR A 84 19.82 5.97 1.55
CA THR A 84 18.50 6.04 2.23
C THR A 84 18.25 7.45 2.78
N LEU A 85 19.27 8.06 3.40
CA LEU A 85 19.19 9.44 3.93
C LEU A 85 18.95 10.45 2.80
N ALA A 86 19.72 10.32 1.71
CA ALA A 86 19.56 11.18 0.55
C ALA A 86 18.16 11.06 -0.08
N ALA A 87 17.66 9.84 -0.24
CA ALA A 87 16.33 9.59 -0.78
C ALA A 87 15.23 10.18 0.10
N ALA A 88 15.33 10.04 1.42
CA ALA A 88 14.38 10.64 2.37
C ALA A 88 14.37 12.18 2.25
N GLY A 89 15.56 12.79 2.17
CA GLY A 89 15.69 14.24 2.00
C GLY A 89 15.11 14.74 0.66
N ILE A 90 15.46 14.07 -0.45
CA ILE A 90 14.92 14.40 -1.80
C ILE A 90 13.40 14.25 -1.83
N ALA A 91 12.85 13.23 -1.17
CA ALA A 91 11.42 12.99 -1.10
C ALA A 91 10.68 13.97 -0.16
N GLY A 92 11.38 14.86 0.53
CA GLY A 92 10.80 15.86 1.41
C GLY A 92 10.37 15.33 2.78
N ALA A 93 11.04 14.28 3.30
CA ALA A 93 10.87 13.86 4.68
C ALA A 93 11.43 14.90 5.65
N ASP A 94 10.70 15.14 6.75
CA ASP A 94 11.10 16.13 7.77
C ASP A 94 12.06 15.52 8.80
N SER A 95 11.99 14.18 8.98
CA SER A 95 12.90 13.47 9.88
C SER A 95 13.03 12.00 9.50
N LEU A 96 14.14 11.37 9.95
CA LEU A 96 14.37 9.95 9.81
C LEU A 96 14.73 9.34 11.17
N ILE A 97 14.04 8.28 11.52
CA ILE A 97 14.22 7.53 12.76
C ILE A 97 14.96 6.22 12.42
N ALA A 98 16.18 6.05 12.95
CA ALA A 98 17.04 4.91 12.65
C ALA A 98 16.62 3.62 13.41
N VAL A 99 15.31 3.35 13.46
CA VAL A 99 14.69 2.19 14.14
C VAL A 99 13.74 1.50 13.17
N GLY A 100 13.58 0.19 13.29
CA GLY A 100 12.66 -0.62 12.48
C GLY A 100 11.95 -1.68 13.33
N GLY A 101 11.20 -2.56 12.66
CA GLY A 101 10.48 -3.66 13.29
C GLY A 101 9.17 -3.24 13.97
N ALA A 102 8.60 -4.13 14.79
CA ALA A 102 7.34 -3.89 15.49
C ALA A 102 7.44 -2.73 16.50
N GLN A 103 8.62 -2.50 17.05
CA GLN A 103 8.87 -1.49 18.09
C GLN A 103 8.58 -0.08 17.59
N ILE A 104 9.03 0.25 16.37
CA ILE A 104 8.78 1.59 15.83
C ILE A 104 7.30 1.80 15.53
N ILE A 105 6.59 0.75 15.09
CA ILE A 105 5.14 0.83 14.85
C ILE A 105 4.39 1.23 16.13
N GLY A 106 4.73 0.58 17.27
CA GLY A 106 4.15 0.94 18.57
C GLY A 106 4.53 2.36 19.01
N ALA A 107 5.80 2.74 18.87
CA ALA A 107 6.27 4.07 19.22
C ALA A 107 5.55 5.18 18.43
N LEU A 108 5.32 4.95 17.13
CA LEU A 108 4.65 5.91 16.24
C LEU A 108 3.13 5.95 16.46
N ALA A 109 2.51 4.84 16.86
CA ALA A 109 1.08 4.82 17.12
C ALA A 109 0.72 5.53 18.43
N PHE A 110 1.55 5.41 19.47
CA PHE A 110 1.22 5.90 20.82
C PHE A 110 2.06 7.09 21.29
N GLY A 111 3.15 7.39 20.57
CA GLY A 111 4.13 8.38 20.99
C GLY A 111 5.03 7.86 22.12
N VAL A 112 6.29 8.21 22.06
CA VAL A 112 7.27 8.01 23.15
C VAL A 112 8.19 9.25 23.19
N GLU A 113 9.02 9.35 24.23
CA GLU A 113 10.00 10.44 24.32
C GLU A 113 10.86 10.50 23.04
N GLY A 114 10.91 11.64 22.39
CA GLY A 114 11.64 11.88 21.14
C GLY A 114 10.94 11.38 19.86
N VAL A 115 9.82 10.66 19.96
CA VAL A 115 9.05 10.18 18.80
C VAL A 115 7.58 10.51 18.99
N PRO A 116 7.05 11.56 18.35
CA PRO A 116 5.65 11.94 18.48
C PRO A 116 4.74 10.87 17.86
N ALA A 117 3.53 10.73 18.40
CA ALA A 117 2.49 9.94 17.77
C ALA A 117 2.14 10.50 16.40
N CYS A 118 1.75 9.63 15.47
CA CYS A 118 1.34 10.02 14.12
C CYS A 118 -0.11 9.62 13.84
N ASP A 119 -0.70 10.22 12.80
CA ASP A 119 -2.06 9.92 12.37
C ASP A 119 -2.15 8.71 11.44
N VAL A 120 -1.10 8.46 10.65
CA VAL A 120 -1.06 7.37 9.67
C VAL A 120 0.33 6.76 9.59
N ILE A 121 0.37 5.43 9.56
CA ILE A 121 1.56 4.63 9.31
C ILE A 121 1.42 3.95 7.96
N VAL A 122 2.31 4.25 7.01
CA VAL A 122 2.29 3.70 5.66
C VAL A 122 3.59 2.97 5.34
N GLY A 123 3.54 2.08 4.38
CA GLY A 123 4.68 1.34 3.88
C GLY A 123 4.65 -0.14 4.27
N PRO A 124 5.21 -0.99 3.41
CA PRO A 124 5.31 -2.43 3.65
C PRO A 124 6.40 -2.73 4.69
N GLY A 125 6.35 -3.92 5.22
CA GLY A 125 7.34 -4.43 6.16
C GLY A 125 7.27 -5.94 6.25
N ASN A 126 8.18 -6.53 7.03
CA ASN A 126 8.11 -7.96 7.29
C ASN A 126 6.88 -8.36 8.11
N ARG A 127 6.64 -9.67 8.28
CA ARG A 127 5.50 -10.22 9.04
C ARG A 127 5.32 -9.60 10.44
N TRP A 128 6.39 -9.16 11.10
CA TRP A 128 6.31 -8.54 12.44
C TRP A 128 5.80 -7.11 12.36
N VAL A 129 6.21 -6.36 11.33
CA VAL A 129 5.69 -5.01 11.04
C VAL A 129 4.21 -5.10 10.66
N THR A 130 3.84 -6.04 9.80
CA THR A 130 2.44 -6.28 9.42
C THR A 130 1.57 -6.66 10.62
N ALA A 131 2.08 -7.54 11.50
CA ALA A 131 1.38 -7.90 12.74
C ALA A 131 1.22 -6.70 13.68
N ALA A 132 2.26 -5.87 13.82
CA ALA A 132 2.21 -4.66 14.63
C ALA A 132 1.23 -3.62 14.04
N LYS A 133 1.25 -3.41 12.71
CA LYS A 133 0.25 -2.54 12.04
C LYS A 133 -1.18 -3.02 12.27
N ARG A 134 -1.41 -4.34 12.19
CA ARG A 134 -2.72 -4.93 12.53
C ARG A 134 -3.14 -4.63 13.97
N TYR A 135 -2.21 -4.70 14.91
CA TYR A 135 -2.49 -4.44 16.32
C TYR A 135 -2.85 -2.99 16.61
N VAL A 136 -2.16 -2.05 15.98
CA VAL A 136 -2.39 -0.61 16.19
C VAL A 136 -3.49 -0.04 15.28
N CYS A 137 -3.99 -0.80 14.33
CA CYS A 137 -5.11 -0.40 13.47
C CYS A 137 -6.34 -0.07 14.32
N GLY A 138 -6.88 1.13 14.14
CA GLY A 138 -7.95 1.68 14.99
C GLY A 138 -7.47 2.67 16.05
N PHE A 139 -6.18 2.66 16.41
CA PHE A 139 -5.54 3.74 17.17
C PHE A 139 -4.87 4.75 16.24
N VAL A 140 -4.31 4.26 15.15
CA VAL A 140 -3.67 5.04 14.09
C VAL A 140 -4.16 4.53 12.74
N GLY A 141 -4.22 5.39 11.73
CA GLY A 141 -4.50 4.97 10.36
C GLY A 141 -3.35 4.13 9.80
N ILE A 142 -3.67 3.13 8.98
CA ILE A 142 -2.68 2.37 8.22
C ILE A 142 -3.08 2.38 6.74
N ASP A 143 -2.10 2.21 5.85
CA ASP A 143 -2.34 2.03 4.41
C ASP A 143 -2.98 0.66 4.14
N MET A 144 -2.25 -0.41 4.47
CA MET A 144 -2.66 -1.78 4.24
C MET A 144 -1.90 -2.76 5.16
N LEU A 145 -2.34 -4.00 5.15
CA LEU A 145 -1.62 -5.14 5.73
C LEU A 145 -0.98 -5.92 4.57
N ALA A 146 0.30 -5.65 4.29
CA ALA A 146 1.02 -6.30 3.20
C ALA A 146 1.26 -7.79 3.51
N GLY A 147 1.01 -8.64 2.53
CA GLY A 147 1.43 -10.03 2.45
C GLY A 147 2.61 -10.19 1.47
N PRO A 148 2.89 -11.44 1.03
CA PRO A 148 3.81 -11.70 -0.06
C PRO A 148 3.39 -10.96 -1.34
N SER A 149 4.34 -10.62 -2.20
CA SER A 149 4.06 -9.99 -3.47
C SER A 149 3.50 -11.01 -4.48
N GLU A 150 2.57 -10.60 -5.32
CA GLU A 150 1.79 -11.50 -6.20
C GLU A 150 1.72 -10.93 -7.61
N LEU A 151 1.99 -11.77 -8.60
CA LEU A 151 1.71 -11.48 -9.99
C LEU A 151 0.81 -12.57 -10.56
N VAL A 152 -0.30 -12.18 -11.14
CA VAL A 152 -1.10 -13.03 -12.02
C VAL A 152 -0.91 -12.57 -13.45
N VAL A 153 -0.45 -13.47 -14.32
CA VAL A 153 -0.43 -13.26 -15.75
C VAL A 153 -1.57 -14.04 -16.38
N TRP A 154 -2.49 -13.36 -17.02
CA TRP A 154 -3.54 -13.98 -17.82
C TRP A 154 -3.13 -13.95 -19.30
N GLY A 155 -2.85 -15.12 -19.87
CA GLY A 155 -2.44 -15.28 -21.26
C GLY A 155 -3.35 -16.22 -22.05
N ASP A 156 -3.47 -16.00 -23.36
CA ASP A 156 -4.07 -16.92 -24.32
C ASP A 156 -3.02 -17.42 -25.33
N ASN A 157 -3.46 -18.10 -26.41
CA ASN A 157 -2.56 -18.63 -27.45
C ASN A 157 -1.76 -17.54 -28.22
N SER A 158 -2.16 -16.27 -28.14
CA SER A 158 -1.45 -15.15 -28.79
C SER A 158 -0.27 -14.63 -27.95
N ALA A 159 -0.22 -15.03 -26.68
CA ALA A 159 0.77 -14.56 -25.73
C ALA A 159 2.18 -15.11 -26.03
N ASP A 160 3.18 -14.30 -25.75
CA ASP A 160 4.59 -14.68 -25.87
C ASP A 160 5.07 -15.34 -24.57
N SER A 161 5.30 -16.66 -24.63
CA SER A 161 5.75 -17.45 -23.48
C SER A 161 7.09 -16.99 -22.89
N GLN A 162 7.96 -16.37 -23.70
CA GLN A 162 9.25 -15.85 -23.21
C GLN A 162 9.06 -14.58 -22.37
N VAL A 163 8.11 -13.72 -22.76
CA VAL A 163 7.75 -12.52 -22.00
C VAL A 163 7.11 -12.93 -20.68
N ILE A 164 6.08 -13.79 -20.72
CA ILE A 164 5.40 -14.29 -19.50
C ILE A 164 6.40 -14.92 -18.53
N ALA A 165 7.32 -15.74 -19.02
CA ALA A 165 8.34 -16.36 -18.18
C ALA A 165 9.27 -15.32 -17.53
N ALA A 166 9.65 -14.28 -18.27
CA ALA A 166 10.48 -13.20 -17.72
C ALA A 166 9.76 -12.43 -16.61
N ASP A 167 8.48 -12.10 -16.79
CA ASP A 167 7.68 -11.36 -15.82
C ASP A 167 7.43 -12.21 -14.56
N LEU A 168 7.12 -13.51 -14.71
CA LEU A 168 6.97 -14.43 -13.57
C LEU A 168 8.29 -14.60 -12.79
N ILE A 169 9.44 -14.61 -13.46
CA ILE A 169 10.76 -14.65 -12.80
C ILE A 169 11.03 -13.33 -12.09
N ALA A 170 10.75 -12.20 -12.72
CA ALA A 170 10.89 -10.88 -12.09
C ALA A 170 10.09 -10.81 -10.79
N GLN A 171 8.84 -11.29 -10.78
CA GLN A 171 8.03 -11.41 -9.57
C GLN A 171 8.68 -12.33 -8.53
N ALA A 172 9.23 -13.46 -8.95
CA ALA A 172 9.85 -14.43 -8.05
C ALA A 172 11.13 -13.91 -7.36
N GLU A 173 11.81 -12.93 -7.96
CA GLU A 173 12.99 -12.29 -7.36
C GLU A 173 12.68 -11.39 -6.16
N HIS A 174 11.42 -10.99 -5.95
CA HIS A 174 11.05 -10.09 -4.85
C HIS A 174 11.23 -10.72 -3.47
N ASP A 175 10.81 -11.97 -3.28
CA ASP A 175 10.88 -12.69 -2.01
C ASP A 175 10.69 -14.20 -2.24
N SER A 176 11.26 -15.04 -1.37
CA SER A 176 11.01 -16.48 -1.39
C SER A 176 9.54 -16.88 -1.19
N ASP A 177 8.73 -15.98 -0.63
CA ASP A 177 7.29 -16.19 -0.43
C ASP A 177 6.45 -15.59 -1.58
N ALA A 178 7.07 -15.03 -2.63
CA ALA A 178 6.37 -14.44 -3.78
C ALA A 178 5.51 -15.49 -4.52
N LEU A 179 4.42 -15.02 -5.15
CA LEU A 179 3.44 -15.87 -5.83
C LEU A 179 3.34 -15.51 -7.32
N PRO A 180 4.15 -16.12 -8.18
CA PRO A 180 4.01 -16.02 -9.63
C PRO A 180 2.92 -17.00 -10.12
N ILE A 181 1.87 -16.49 -10.79
CA ILE A 181 0.69 -17.27 -11.18
C ILE A 181 0.40 -17.04 -12.67
N LEU A 182 0.18 -18.13 -13.42
CA LEU A 182 -0.31 -18.09 -14.79
C LEU A 182 -1.79 -18.52 -14.82
N VAL A 183 -2.65 -17.72 -15.44
CA VAL A 183 -4.04 -18.09 -15.76
C VAL A 183 -4.16 -18.17 -17.28
N THR A 184 -4.66 -19.30 -17.81
CA THR A 184 -4.75 -19.47 -19.26
C THR A 184 -5.83 -20.47 -19.66
N THR A 185 -6.33 -20.31 -20.90
CA THR A 185 -7.17 -21.31 -21.57
C THR A 185 -6.37 -22.29 -22.43
N SER A 186 -5.04 -22.08 -22.53
CA SER A 186 -4.14 -22.83 -23.44
C SER A 186 -3.21 -23.73 -22.66
N LYS A 187 -3.35 -25.03 -22.81
CA LYS A 187 -2.40 -26.01 -22.29
C LYS A 187 -1.03 -25.86 -22.94
N ASP A 188 -0.99 -25.58 -24.26
CA ASP A 188 0.24 -25.43 -25.00
C ASP A 188 1.04 -24.23 -24.46
N LEU A 189 0.38 -23.13 -24.05
CA LEU A 189 1.04 -21.99 -23.43
C LEU A 189 1.67 -22.37 -22.07
N VAL A 190 0.99 -23.20 -21.26
CA VAL A 190 1.57 -23.70 -20.00
C VAL A 190 2.88 -24.44 -20.25
N ASP A 191 2.91 -25.34 -21.24
CA ASP A 191 4.10 -26.15 -21.57
C ASP A 191 5.24 -25.25 -22.12
N GLN A 192 4.90 -24.26 -22.94
CA GLN A 192 5.86 -23.28 -23.47
C GLN A 192 6.44 -22.38 -22.37
N VAL A 193 5.59 -21.87 -21.45
CA VAL A 193 6.03 -21.04 -20.32
C VAL A 193 6.93 -21.85 -19.39
N ASN A 194 6.60 -23.10 -19.07
CA ASN A 194 7.46 -23.97 -18.25
C ASN A 194 8.84 -24.20 -18.90
N THR A 195 8.87 -24.36 -20.21
CA THR A 195 10.15 -24.49 -20.97
C THR A 195 10.96 -23.20 -20.90
N ALA A 196 10.30 -22.05 -21.08
CA ALA A 196 10.93 -20.74 -21.02
C ALA A 196 11.45 -20.42 -19.60
N LEU A 197 10.66 -20.71 -18.55
CA LEU A 197 11.06 -20.56 -17.15
C LEU A 197 12.33 -21.36 -16.86
N SER A 198 12.38 -22.64 -17.23
CA SER A 198 13.54 -23.51 -17.01
C SER A 198 14.80 -22.97 -17.69
N SER A 199 14.66 -22.44 -18.92
CA SER A 199 15.76 -21.86 -19.67
C SER A 199 16.25 -20.55 -19.07
N GLN A 200 15.34 -19.64 -18.69
CA GLN A 200 15.70 -18.33 -18.18
C GLN A 200 16.27 -18.40 -16.76
N LEU A 201 15.68 -19.20 -15.86
CA LEU A 201 16.19 -19.42 -14.51
C LEU A 201 17.62 -19.96 -14.51
N SER A 202 17.94 -20.91 -15.40
CA SER A 202 19.29 -21.48 -15.52
C SER A 202 20.36 -20.45 -15.89
N SER A 203 19.98 -19.32 -16.49
CA SER A 203 20.87 -18.24 -16.90
C SER A 203 20.93 -17.08 -15.88
N LEU A 204 20.11 -17.10 -14.86
CA LEU A 204 20.02 -16.03 -13.87
C LEU A 204 21.20 -16.08 -12.89
N ALA A 205 21.98 -15.03 -12.79
CA ALA A 205 23.22 -15.02 -12.01
C ALA A 205 23.00 -15.20 -10.48
N ASN A 206 21.82 -14.89 -9.96
CA ASN A 206 21.45 -15.00 -8.53
C ASN A 206 20.09 -15.68 -8.35
N GLY A 207 19.81 -16.73 -9.12
CA GLY A 207 18.48 -17.34 -9.22
C GLY A 207 17.94 -18.09 -8.00
N ALA A 208 18.74 -18.31 -6.95
CA ALA A 208 18.31 -19.15 -5.82
C ALA A 208 17.04 -18.65 -5.10
N ALA A 209 16.85 -17.33 -4.97
CA ALA A 209 15.63 -16.80 -4.36
C ALA A 209 14.41 -16.93 -5.30
N ALA A 210 14.63 -16.72 -6.59
CA ALA A 210 13.61 -16.92 -7.61
C ALA A 210 13.22 -18.39 -7.74
N GLU A 211 14.19 -19.31 -7.66
CA GLU A 211 13.92 -20.75 -7.65
C GLU A 211 13.03 -21.16 -6.48
N ASP A 212 13.36 -20.68 -5.25
CA ASP A 212 12.56 -20.95 -4.06
C ASP A 212 11.13 -20.40 -4.20
N ALA A 213 10.97 -19.21 -4.77
CA ALA A 213 9.66 -18.58 -4.98
C ALA A 213 8.84 -19.28 -6.08
N MET A 214 9.51 -19.79 -7.14
CA MET A 214 8.82 -20.55 -8.19
C MET A 214 8.15 -21.84 -7.68
N ASP A 215 8.62 -22.40 -6.57
CA ASP A 215 7.97 -23.55 -5.91
C ASP A 215 6.58 -23.18 -5.34
N ASN A 216 6.31 -21.92 -5.08
CA ASN A 216 4.99 -21.41 -4.70
C ASN A 216 4.10 -21.11 -5.92
N GLY A 217 4.71 -20.97 -7.10
CA GLY A 217 4.02 -20.64 -8.34
C GLY A 217 3.12 -21.76 -8.86
N PHE A 218 2.07 -21.39 -9.57
CA PHE A 218 1.19 -22.37 -10.21
C PHE A 218 0.51 -21.81 -11.46
N ALA A 219 0.02 -22.75 -12.30
CA ALA A 219 -0.80 -22.41 -13.44
C ALA A 219 -2.26 -22.86 -13.21
N VAL A 220 -3.20 -21.99 -13.59
CA VAL A 220 -4.64 -22.25 -13.59
C VAL A 220 -5.09 -22.42 -15.04
N LEU A 221 -5.32 -23.67 -15.46
CA LEU A 221 -5.88 -23.97 -16.76
C LEU A 221 -7.42 -23.97 -16.66
N VAL A 222 -8.07 -23.20 -17.50
CA VAL A 222 -9.54 -23.02 -17.53
C VAL A 222 -10.09 -23.24 -18.94
N ASP A 223 -11.41 -23.43 -19.05
CA ASP A 223 -12.04 -23.79 -20.33
C ASP A 223 -12.50 -22.57 -21.14
N SER A 224 -12.59 -21.38 -20.53
CA SER A 224 -13.11 -20.18 -21.21
C SER A 224 -12.55 -18.88 -20.64
N VAL A 225 -12.71 -17.79 -21.42
CA VAL A 225 -12.35 -16.42 -21.03
C VAL A 225 -13.09 -15.97 -19.77
N GLU A 226 -14.37 -16.38 -19.62
CA GLU A 226 -15.19 -16.09 -18.44
C GLU A 226 -14.58 -16.72 -17.19
N GLN A 227 -14.16 -17.98 -17.27
CA GLN A 227 -13.51 -18.68 -16.16
C GLN A 227 -12.14 -18.07 -15.84
N ALA A 228 -11.40 -17.65 -16.85
CA ALA A 228 -10.13 -16.97 -16.65
C ALA A 228 -10.31 -15.64 -15.89
N ALA A 229 -11.26 -14.81 -16.33
CA ALA A 229 -11.61 -13.58 -15.64
C ALA A 229 -12.10 -13.83 -14.21
N GLU A 230 -12.92 -14.89 -14.00
CA GLU A 230 -13.37 -15.25 -12.65
C GLU A 230 -12.20 -15.67 -11.76
N ALA A 231 -11.27 -16.45 -12.30
CA ALA A 231 -10.07 -16.85 -11.56
C ALA A 231 -9.23 -15.62 -11.16
N CYS A 232 -8.96 -14.70 -12.08
CA CYS A 232 -8.26 -13.43 -11.79
C CYS A 232 -9.00 -12.60 -10.71
N ASN A 233 -10.33 -12.46 -10.84
CA ASN A 233 -11.14 -11.71 -9.88
C ASN A 233 -11.18 -12.38 -8.48
N ARG A 234 -11.13 -13.71 -8.41
CA ARG A 234 -11.06 -14.43 -7.12
C ARG A 234 -9.70 -14.31 -6.47
N LEU A 235 -8.63 -14.39 -7.25
CA LEU A 235 -7.27 -14.16 -6.77
C LEU A 235 -7.11 -12.72 -6.28
N ALA A 236 -7.70 -11.76 -7.00
CA ALA A 236 -7.62 -10.33 -6.68
C ALA A 236 -6.17 -9.90 -6.38
N PRO A 237 -5.24 -10.14 -7.32
CA PRO A 237 -3.82 -10.05 -7.07
C PRO A 237 -3.32 -8.61 -6.90
N GLU A 238 -2.12 -8.49 -6.37
CA GLU A 238 -1.36 -7.24 -6.34
C GLU A 238 -1.14 -6.70 -7.76
N HIS A 239 -0.57 -7.54 -8.62
CA HIS A 239 -0.32 -7.21 -10.02
C HIS A 239 -1.09 -8.18 -10.92
N LEU A 240 -1.76 -7.64 -11.94
CA LEU A 240 -2.44 -8.41 -12.96
C LEU A 240 -1.96 -7.98 -14.35
N GLU A 241 -1.30 -8.88 -15.04
CA GLU A 241 -0.92 -8.70 -16.44
C GLU A 241 -1.87 -9.46 -17.36
N VAL A 242 -2.23 -8.87 -18.49
CA VAL A 242 -3.16 -9.45 -19.45
C VAL A 242 -2.53 -9.48 -20.84
N HIS A 243 -2.23 -10.68 -21.31
CA HIS A 243 -1.61 -10.98 -22.60
C HIS A 243 -2.55 -11.83 -23.47
N VAL A 244 -3.65 -11.23 -23.89
CA VAL A 244 -4.67 -11.88 -24.72
C VAL A 244 -4.94 -11.10 -25.99
N GLU A 245 -5.50 -11.75 -27.01
CA GLU A 245 -5.81 -11.11 -28.29
C GLU A 245 -6.89 -10.02 -28.14
N ASP A 246 -7.95 -10.30 -27.41
CA ASP A 246 -9.04 -9.34 -27.12
C ASP A 246 -8.90 -8.72 -25.73
N LEU A 247 -8.07 -7.69 -25.65
CA LEU A 247 -7.84 -6.94 -24.41
C LEU A 247 -9.10 -6.19 -23.92
N GLU A 248 -9.94 -5.73 -24.82
CA GLU A 248 -11.14 -4.95 -24.46
C GLU A 248 -12.16 -5.85 -23.76
N ASP A 249 -12.48 -7.02 -24.34
CA ASP A 249 -13.36 -8.00 -23.71
C ASP A 249 -12.79 -8.48 -22.36
N ALA A 250 -11.53 -8.87 -22.32
CA ALA A 250 -10.87 -9.32 -21.09
C ALA A 250 -10.95 -8.26 -19.98
N THR A 251 -10.57 -7.00 -20.29
CA THR A 251 -10.56 -5.92 -19.31
C THR A 251 -11.95 -5.61 -18.78
N SER A 252 -12.98 -5.70 -19.63
CA SER A 252 -14.37 -5.43 -19.23
C SER A 252 -14.90 -6.38 -18.15
N ARG A 253 -14.28 -7.56 -18.02
CA ARG A 253 -14.63 -8.62 -17.05
C ARG A 253 -13.87 -8.54 -15.74
N LEU A 254 -12.78 -7.78 -15.69
CA LEU A 254 -11.91 -7.65 -14.53
C LEU A 254 -12.42 -6.59 -13.55
N LYS A 255 -12.36 -6.89 -12.24
CA LYS A 255 -12.90 -6.05 -11.17
C LYS A 255 -11.93 -5.87 -10.01
N HIS A 256 -11.06 -6.83 -9.75
CA HIS A 256 -10.26 -6.91 -8.53
C HIS A 256 -8.78 -7.12 -8.87
N TYR A 257 -7.99 -6.07 -8.75
CA TYR A 257 -6.55 -6.05 -8.93
C TYR A 257 -5.96 -4.82 -8.24
N GLY A 258 -4.72 -4.90 -7.81
CA GLY A 258 -3.99 -3.76 -7.28
C GLY A 258 -3.53 -2.84 -8.41
N ALA A 259 -2.82 -3.38 -9.39
CA ALA A 259 -2.46 -2.72 -10.65
C ALA A 259 -2.74 -3.64 -11.84
N LEU A 260 -3.13 -3.05 -12.98
CA LEU A 260 -3.47 -3.76 -14.21
C LEU A 260 -2.52 -3.32 -15.33
N PHE A 261 -1.88 -4.29 -15.97
CA PHE A 261 -0.95 -4.11 -17.09
C PHE A 261 -1.50 -4.80 -18.33
N LEU A 262 -1.62 -4.07 -19.43
CA LEU A 262 -2.35 -4.53 -20.62
C LEU A 262 -1.43 -4.72 -21.82
N GLY A 263 -1.35 -5.94 -22.31
CA GLY A 263 -0.62 -6.32 -23.50
C GLY A 263 0.89 -6.37 -23.31
N ARG A 264 1.59 -6.87 -24.33
CA ARG A 264 3.03 -7.16 -24.34
C ARG A 264 3.94 -5.97 -23.97
N GLY A 265 3.47 -4.74 -24.17
CA GLY A 265 4.24 -3.53 -23.91
C GLY A 265 4.16 -3.01 -22.47
N ALA A 266 3.34 -3.64 -21.63
CA ALA A 266 3.16 -3.28 -20.24
C ALA A 266 3.60 -4.44 -19.36
N ALA A 267 4.41 -4.15 -18.34
CA ALA A 267 4.91 -5.14 -17.40
C ALA A 267 4.97 -4.55 -15.99
N GLU A 268 4.90 -5.39 -14.98
CA GLU A 268 5.02 -5.02 -13.56
C GLU A 268 6.27 -4.18 -13.29
N VAL A 269 7.42 -4.59 -13.84
CA VAL A 269 8.70 -3.89 -13.66
C VAL A 269 8.65 -2.42 -14.05
N PHE A 270 7.80 -2.03 -14.98
CA PHE A 270 7.63 -0.62 -15.36
C PHE A 270 6.83 0.15 -14.29
N GLY A 271 5.88 -0.50 -13.64
CA GLY A 271 5.19 0.05 -12.48
C GLY A 271 6.14 0.25 -11.30
N ASP A 272 7.02 -0.69 -11.07
CA ASP A 272 8.00 -0.65 -9.99
C ASP A 272 9.07 0.44 -10.18
N TYR A 273 9.47 0.72 -11.43
CA TYR A 273 10.61 1.59 -11.73
C TYR A 273 10.24 2.89 -12.47
N GLY A 274 9.08 3.48 -12.17
CA GLY A 274 8.82 4.90 -12.43
C GLY A 274 8.16 5.23 -13.76
N ILE A 275 7.59 4.25 -14.47
CA ILE A 275 6.81 4.51 -15.71
C ILE A 275 5.32 4.60 -15.43
N GLY A 276 4.88 4.19 -14.28
CA GLY A 276 3.46 4.04 -14.00
C GLY A 276 3.01 4.46 -12.62
N PRO A 277 1.97 3.80 -12.13
CA PRO A 277 1.33 4.09 -10.85
C PRO A 277 2.25 3.77 -9.66
N ASN A 278 1.77 4.11 -8.46
CA ASN A 278 2.45 3.75 -7.23
C ASN A 278 2.43 2.22 -7.05
N HIS A 279 3.58 1.64 -6.73
CA HIS A 279 3.73 0.18 -6.58
C HIS A 279 3.45 -0.33 -5.15
N VAL A 280 2.97 0.51 -4.23
CA VAL A 280 2.50 0.07 -2.91
C VAL A 280 1.04 -0.35 -3.06
N LEU A 281 0.83 -1.62 -3.27
CA LEU A 281 -0.43 -2.20 -3.74
C LEU A 281 -1.01 -3.21 -2.72
N PRO A 282 -2.32 -3.45 -2.75
CA PRO A 282 -2.96 -4.43 -1.88
C PRO A 282 -2.58 -5.85 -2.29
N THR A 283 -2.21 -6.69 -1.32
CA THR A 283 -1.82 -8.10 -1.50
C THR A 283 -2.78 -9.04 -0.80
N GLY A 284 -2.65 -10.35 -1.00
CA GLY A 284 -3.43 -11.38 -0.30
C GLY A 284 -4.93 -11.29 -0.59
N GLY A 285 -5.29 -10.96 -1.82
CA GLY A 285 -6.69 -10.82 -2.26
C GLY A 285 -7.39 -9.58 -1.70
N SER A 286 -6.68 -8.66 -1.07
CA SER A 286 -7.27 -7.44 -0.49
C SER A 286 -7.64 -6.40 -1.55
N ALA A 287 -7.22 -6.57 -2.81
CA ALA A 287 -7.64 -5.74 -3.93
C ALA A 287 -9.16 -5.78 -4.19
N ARG A 288 -9.90 -6.71 -3.57
CA ARG A 288 -11.37 -6.73 -3.60
C ARG A 288 -12.02 -5.56 -2.85
N PHE A 289 -11.33 -4.94 -1.90
CA PHE A 289 -11.89 -3.89 -1.04
C PHE A 289 -10.90 -2.77 -0.72
N SER A 290 -9.66 -2.87 -1.18
CA SER A 290 -8.62 -1.88 -0.95
C SER A 290 -7.98 -1.49 -2.29
N ALA A 291 -7.50 -0.28 -2.37
CA ALA A 291 -6.71 0.21 -3.51
C ALA A 291 -5.24 0.42 -3.09
N GLY A 292 -4.38 0.59 -4.06
CA GLY A 292 -3.00 0.97 -3.84
C GLY A 292 -2.86 2.34 -3.15
N LEU A 293 -1.67 2.62 -2.66
CA LEU A 293 -1.36 3.89 -2.02
C LEU A 293 -1.59 5.05 -3.00
N SER A 294 -2.34 6.02 -2.54
CA SER A 294 -2.66 7.23 -3.30
C SER A 294 -2.76 8.43 -2.36
N ILE A 295 -3.02 9.60 -2.91
CA ILE A 295 -3.29 10.80 -2.11
C ILE A 295 -4.47 10.60 -1.15
N LEU A 296 -5.46 9.76 -1.52
CA LEU A 296 -6.62 9.46 -0.69
C LEU A 296 -6.27 8.72 0.61
N THR A 297 -5.15 8.00 0.65
CA THR A 297 -4.63 7.35 1.87
C THR A 297 -4.31 8.37 2.96
N PHE A 298 -3.93 9.59 2.56
CA PHE A 298 -3.53 10.67 3.46
C PHE A 298 -4.62 11.70 3.71
N LEU A 299 -5.77 11.55 3.07
CA LEU A 299 -6.92 12.43 3.24
C LEU A 299 -7.97 11.78 4.15
N ARG A 300 -8.72 12.62 4.83
CA ARG A 300 -9.94 12.21 5.52
C ARG A 300 -11.08 13.15 5.14
N MET A 301 -12.25 12.60 4.97
CA MET A 301 -13.45 13.41 4.78
C MET A 301 -14.02 13.78 6.15
N SER A 302 -14.22 15.08 6.36
CA SER A 302 -14.95 15.60 7.51
C SER A 302 -16.23 16.25 7.03
N THR A 303 -17.31 16.05 7.77
CA THR A 303 -18.60 16.70 7.49
C THR A 303 -18.80 17.83 8.48
N TRP A 304 -19.35 18.93 7.98
CA TRP A 304 -19.79 20.04 8.82
C TRP A 304 -21.16 20.51 8.37
N MET A 305 -21.91 21.09 9.29
CA MET A 305 -23.22 21.67 9.03
C MET A 305 -23.26 23.09 9.57
N SER A 306 -23.64 24.04 8.73
CA SER A 306 -23.96 25.39 9.12
C SER A 306 -25.33 25.76 8.55
N SER A 307 -26.15 26.39 9.35
CA SER A 307 -27.44 26.93 8.92
C SER A 307 -27.43 28.42 9.21
N PRO A 308 -26.97 29.28 8.27
CA PRO A 308 -26.99 30.75 8.45
C PRO A 308 -28.42 31.29 8.56
N ASN A 309 -29.37 30.61 7.92
CA ASN A 309 -30.81 30.84 8.12
C ASN A 309 -31.34 29.72 9.03
N GLN A 310 -32.28 30.05 9.87
CA GLN A 310 -32.90 29.05 10.76
C GLN A 310 -33.39 27.84 9.94
N VAL A 311 -33.17 26.64 10.47
CA VAL A 311 -33.77 25.42 9.95
C VAL A 311 -35.30 25.57 9.96
N ASP A 312 -35.97 25.16 8.91
CA ASP A 312 -37.41 25.21 8.77
C ASP A 312 -38.11 24.51 9.96
N ASP A 313 -39.14 25.16 10.50
CA ASP A 313 -39.89 24.65 11.64
C ASP A 313 -40.53 23.28 11.38
N ALA A 314 -40.88 22.95 10.12
CA ALA A 314 -41.38 21.63 9.77
C ALA A 314 -40.27 20.58 9.92
N ALA A 315 -39.07 20.85 9.39
CA ALA A 315 -37.93 19.95 9.54
C ALA A 315 -37.53 19.76 11.03
N ILE A 316 -37.66 20.80 11.86
CA ILE A 316 -37.39 20.67 13.29
C ILE A 316 -38.43 19.73 13.94
N ARG A 317 -39.73 19.85 13.60
CA ARG A 317 -40.78 18.98 14.11
C ARG A 317 -40.61 17.55 13.68
N ASP A 318 -40.26 17.32 12.41
CA ASP A 318 -39.99 15.99 11.87
C ASP A 318 -38.77 15.34 12.55
N THR A 319 -37.72 16.12 12.79
CA THR A 319 -36.52 15.65 13.53
C THR A 319 -36.91 15.25 14.96
N ALA A 320 -37.73 16.04 15.66
CA ALA A 320 -38.18 15.72 17.00
C ALA A 320 -39.07 14.47 17.02
N ALA A 321 -39.97 14.33 16.05
CA ALA A 321 -40.81 13.14 15.91
C ALA A 321 -40.01 11.87 15.68
N LEU A 322 -39.03 11.91 14.74
CA LEU A 322 -38.13 10.79 14.46
C LEU A 322 -37.30 10.41 15.70
N ALA A 323 -36.73 11.39 16.39
CA ALA A 323 -35.99 11.16 17.61
C ALA A 323 -36.82 10.45 18.70
N ARG A 324 -38.12 10.79 18.84
CA ARG A 324 -39.03 10.13 19.77
C ARG A 324 -39.36 8.69 19.33
N LEU A 325 -39.49 8.44 18.04
CA LEU A 325 -39.66 7.08 17.55
C LEU A 325 -38.48 6.17 17.91
N GLU A 326 -37.28 6.75 17.96
CA GLU A 326 -36.05 6.06 18.41
C GLU A 326 -35.91 6.05 19.97
N GLY A 327 -36.83 6.64 20.70
CA GLY A 327 -36.78 6.75 22.16
C GLY A 327 -35.79 7.82 22.68
N LEU A 328 -35.33 8.74 21.82
CA LEU A 328 -34.32 9.75 22.13
C LEU A 328 -34.94 11.10 22.47
N GLU A 329 -35.61 11.21 23.62
CA GLU A 329 -36.30 12.43 24.06
C GLU A 329 -35.36 13.65 24.18
N GLY A 330 -34.08 13.45 24.59
CA GLY A 330 -33.09 14.52 24.64
C GLY A 330 -32.81 15.14 23.24
N HIS A 331 -32.78 14.31 22.20
CA HIS A 331 -32.64 14.76 20.82
C HIS A 331 -33.87 15.53 20.35
N ALA A 332 -35.07 15.02 20.65
CA ALA A 332 -36.32 15.70 20.34
C ALA A 332 -36.37 17.11 20.94
N ARG A 333 -36.08 17.24 22.24
CA ARG A 333 -36.02 18.55 22.93
C ARG A 333 -34.93 19.47 22.36
N ALA A 334 -33.79 18.91 22.00
CA ALA A 334 -32.70 19.67 21.37
C ALA A 334 -33.11 20.25 20.00
N ALA A 335 -33.95 19.55 19.23
CA ALA A 335 -34.56 20.09 18.02
C ALA A 335 -35.60 21.18 18.37
N GLU A 336 -36.56 20.86 19.22
CA GLU A 336 -37.71 21.73 19.54
C GLU A 336 -37.33 23.08 20.17
N ILE A 337 -36.24 23.14 20.95
CA ILE A 337 -35.76 24.39 21.56
C ILE A 337 -35.36 25.44 20.49
N ARG A 338 -35.23 25.03 19.27
CA ARG A 338 -34.91 25.88 18.10
C ARG A 338 -36.14 26.37 17.34
N LEU A 339 -37.34 25.90 17.70
CA LEU A 339 -38.59 26.38 17.11
C LEU A 339 -38.79 27.85 17.39
N GLY A 340 -39.21 28.63 16.39
CA GLY A 340 -39.62 30.01 16.55
C GLY A 340 -38.52 31.00 16.96
N LYS A 341 -37.27 30.61 17.07
CA LYS A 341 -36.16 31.53 17.32
C LYS A 341 -35.71 32.15 16.02
N ARG A 342 -36.34 33.23 15.59
CA ARG A 342 -35.91 34.08 14.46
C ARG A 342 -34.96 35.17 14.92
#